data_e3626b446cefcf0f6778e79c21f8b8bb
#
_entry.id   e3626b446cefcf0f6778e79c21f8b8bb
#
_cell.length_a   1.000
_cell.length_b   1.000
_cell.length_c   1.000
_cell.angle_alpha   90.00
_cell.angle_beta   90.00
_cell.angle_gamma   90.00
#
_symmetry.space_group_name_H-M   'P 1'
#
loop_
_entity.id
_entity.type
_entity.pdbx_description
1 polymer ?
#
loop_
_entity_poly.entity_id
_entity_poly.type
_entity_poly.pdbx_seq_one_letter_code
_entity_poly.pdbx_strand_id
1 'polypeptide(L)'
;KPRSPATPKVVGGVVTVVIAAGAVAVADERIAVRALVMKLPPLPFETALPESARARIDQPFTGDLEEMVARRVIRVGVAFNRTLYFVDQGVQRGAAYEYGKLMEDELNKRRKTGNLKVSFWFVPLPRDRLLPALVDGKVDLVIAQLTVTPERQELVDFTNPTRKGVDEIVVTGPGAPPIASVDDLAGQEVYVRRSSSYYQSLLALNERLKAAGKPPVAVQAAPENLEDEDLLEMVNAGLIQITVVDNYLAEFWQQVFPALTLHDAVALRTGGNLAVAIRKNSPQLAAGLNAIIDEYGLGTTFGNTMEKRYLQSTKFVKNATSEAERKKFLAIVELFKKYSDQYELDYLLMAAQGFQESGLDQGVKSPVGAIGVMQVMPATGQELGVGDIRQIEPNIHAGAKYFRFIVDQYFKDEPMTPLDKGLFAFASYNAGPGRIRQLRREAEKRGLDPNVWFGNVEQIASERIGRETVTYVSNIYKYYVAYRLVTEEGERRAAAKEQVRSPGSTDPR
;
A
#
# COMPACT_ATOMS: atom_id res chain seq x y z
N LYS A 1 -33.93 51.68 33.00
CA LYS A 1 -34.39 50.44 32.37
C LYS A 1 -33.41 50.08 31.30
N PRO A 2 -32.73 48.94 31.34
CA PRO A 2 -31.80 48.50 30.31
C PRO A 2 -32.53 47.79 29.19
N ARG A 3 -32.08 48.00 27.95
CA ARG A 3 -32.57 47.35 26.74
C ARG A 3 -31.91 45.98 26.59
N SER A 4 -32.71 44.95 26.26
CA SER A 4 -32.28 43.61 25.86
C SER A 4 -31.42 43.60 24.61
N PRO A 5 -30.46 42.71 24.50
CA PRO A 5 -29.70 42.53 23.25
C PRO A 5 -30.44 41.64 22.25
N ALA A 6 -30.39 42.05 21.00
CA ALA A 6 -30.98 41.37 19.88
C ALA A 6 -30.18 40.14 19.48
N THR A 7 -30.91 39.08 19.14
CA THR A 7 -30.40 37.82 18.58
C THR A 7 -29.86 38.02 17.15
N PRO A 8 -28.66 37.50 16.75
CA PRO A 8 -28.24 37.57 15.38
C PRO A 8 -28.84 36.42 14.57
N LYS A 9 -29.39 36.76 13.41
CA LYS A 9 -29.82 35.84 12.34
C LYS A 9 -28.57 35.27 11.68
N VAL A 10 -28.53 33.94 11.56
CA VAL A 10 -27.54 33.22 10.73
C VAL A 10 -27.92 33.39 9.28
N VAL A 11 -27.05 34.04 8.52
CA VAL A 11 -27.04 34.01 7.04
C VAL A 11 -25.67 33.44 6.66
N GLY A 12 -25.68 32.42 5.79
CA GLY A 12 -24.48 31.73 5.35
C GLY A 12 -23.48 32.69 4.69
N GLY A 13 -22.24 32.55 5.05
CA GLY A 13 -21.14 33.35 4.51
C GLY A 13 -19.80 32.86 5.01
N VAL A 14 -18.95 32.65 4.06
CA VAL A 14 -17.52 32.29 4.15
C VAL A 14 -16.85 33.10 5.27
N VAL A 15 -16.24 32.40 6.23
CA VAL A 15 -15.39 33.06 7.25
C VAL A 15 -13.99 33.24 6.63
N THR A 16 -13.71 34.44 6.18
CA THR A 16 -12.35 34.89 5.83
C THR A 16 -11.66 35.26 7.15
N VAL A 17 -10.71 34.46 7.58
CA VAL A 17 -9.85 34.82 8.72
C VAL A 17 -8.72 35.70 8.19
N VAL A 18 -8.79 37.01 8.46
CA VAL A 18 -7.68 37.93 8.26
C VAL A 18 -6.76 37.81 9.49
N ILE A 19 -5.58 37.25 9.31
CA ILE A 19 -4.54 37.22 10.34
C ILE A 19 -3.73 38.49 10.22
N ALA A 20 -3.84 39.37 11.24
CA ALA A 20 -2.99 40.52 11.36
C ALA A 20 -1.53 40.10 11.65
N ALA A 21 -0.60 40.60 10.86
CA ALA A 21 0.82 40.37 11.04
C ALA A 21 1.34 41.09 12.27
N GLY A 22 1.85 40.37 13.24
CA GLY A 22 2.60 40.94 14.37
C GLY A 22 2.62 39.99 15.58
N ALA A 23 3.78 39.34 15.80
CA ALA A 23 4.15 38.60 17.00
C ALA A 23 3.54 37.18 17.16
N VAL A 24 4.00 36.21 16.35
CA VAL A 24 3.92 34.77 16.69
C VAL A 24 5.19 34.11 16.17
N ALA A 25 6.19 34.03 16.97
CA ALA A 25 7.37 33.23 16.67
C ALA A 25 7.78 32.50 17.92
N VAL A 26 7.12 31.46 18.34
CA VAL A 26 7.61 30.36 19.22
C VAL A 26 6.47 29.40 19.64
N ALA A 27 5.22 29.71 19.34
CA ALA A 27 4.08 28.85 19.73
C ALA A 27 3.66 27.84 18.64
N ASP A 28 4.21 27.91 17.42
CA ASP A 28 3.63 27.30 16.22
C ASP A 28 4.17 25.91 15.88
N GLU A 29 5.33 25.49 16.39
CA GLU A 29 5.83 24.13 16.14
C GLU A 29 4.98 23.06 16.84
N ARG A 30 4.46 23.36 18.03
CA ARG A 30 3.53 22.45 18.74
C ARG A 30 2.15 22.39 18.09
N ILE A 31 1.77 23.40 17.32
CA ILE A 31 0.50 23.46 16.59
C ILE A 31 0.61 22.67 15.28
N ALA A 32 1.74 22.71 14.61
CA ALA A 32 1.97 21.91 13.39
C ALA A 32 1.94 20.40 13.68
N VAL A 33 2.51 19.95 14.80
CA VAL A 33 2.47 18.54 15.23
C VAL A 33 1.06 18.16 15.73
N ARG A 34 0.31 19.07 16.38
CA ARG A 34 -1.09 18.85 16.75
C ARG A 34 -2.07 18.96 15.58
N ALA A 35 -1.77 19.73 14.54
CA ALA A 35 -2.55 19.79 13.31
C ALA A 35 -2.45 18.48 12.48
N LEU A 36 -1.37 17.70 12.66
CA LEU A 36 -1.29 16.33 12.09
C LEU A 36 -2.31 15.36 12.72
N VAL A 37 -2.87 15.68 13.88
CA VAL A 37 -3.86 14.85 14.60
C VAL A 37 -5.30 15.35 14.34
N MET A 38 -5.53 16.40 13.57
CA MET A 38 -6.88 16.71 13.09
C MET A 38 -7.33 15.54 12.21
N LYS A 39 -8.48 14.94 12.53
CA LYS A 39 -9.12 13.89 11.72
C LYS A 39 -9.20 14.36 10.27
N LEU A 40 -8.21 14.00 9.51
CA LEU A 40 -8.23 14.23 8.06
C LEU A 40 -9.43 13.45 7.50
N PRO A 41 -10.15 13.99 6.51
CA PRO A 41 -11.25 13.25 5.89
C PRO A 41 -10.74 11.90 5.39
N PRO A 42 -11.58 10.84 5.40
CA PRO A 42 -11.19 9.54 4.87
C PRO A 42 -10.69 9.71 3.45
N LEU A 43 -9.59 9.05 3.12
CA LEU A 43 -9.08 9.05 1.75
C LEU A 43 -10.06 8.27 0.86
N PRO A 44 -10.22 8.61 -0.44
CA PRO A 44 -11.11 7.88 -1.33
C PRO A 44 -10.87 6.36 -1.34
N PHE A 45 -9.63 5.90 -1.17
CA PHE A 45 -9.35 4.46 -1.10
C PHE A 45 -9.88 3.80 0.18
N GLU A 46 -10.06 4.53 1.28
CA GLU A 46 -10.69 4.01 2.51
C GLU A 46 -12.18 3.69 2.27
N THR A 47 -12.77 4.23 1.21
CA THR A 47 -14.13 3.95 0.75
C THR A 47 -14.17 3.02 -0.47
N ALA A 48 -13.04 2.69 -1.08
CA ALA A 48 -12.96 1.82 -2.27
C ALA A 48 -13.39 0.38 -2.01
N LEU A 49 -13.25 -0.09 -0.76
CA LEU A 49 -13.66 -1.42 -0.37
C LEU A 49 -15.14 -1.44 0.06
N PRO A 50 -15.89 -2.53 -0.24
CA PRO A 50 -17.21 -2.74 0.32
C PRO A 50 -17.20 -2.65 1.85
N GLU A 51 -18.28 -2.20 2.48
CA GLU A 51 -18.36 -1.99 3.93
C GLU A 51 -17.96 -3.23 4.73
N SER A 52 -18.37 -4.41 4.29
CA SER A 52 -18.02 -5.69 4.89
C SER A 52 -16.53 -6.02 4.83
N ALA A 53 -15.84 -5.61 3.76
CA ALA A 53 -14.38 -5.74 3.66
C ALA A 53 -13.66 -4.68 4.50
N ARG A 54 -14.19 -3.44 4.53
CA ARG A 54 -13.66 -2.36 5.37
C ARG A 54 -13.68 -2.71 6.85
N ALA A 55 -14.75 -3.33 7.34
CA ALA A 55 -14.92 -3.64 8.75
C ALA A 55 -13.72 -4.35 9.38
N ARG A 56 -12.93 -5.11 8.61
CA ARG A 56 -11.72 -5.78 9.11
C ARG A 56 -10.45 -4.96 8.94
N ILE A 57 -10.42 -4.04 7.98
CA ILE A 57 -9.21 -3.27 7.62
C ILE A 57 -9.22 -1.90 8.28
N ASP A 58 -10.38 -1.24 8.29
CA ASP A 58 -10.52 0.16 8.73
C ASP A 58 -10.79 0.31 10.23
N GLN A 59 -11.15 -0.78 10.94
CA GLN A 59 -11.37 -0.66 12.37
C GLN A 59 -10.07 -0.26 13.06
N PRO A 60 -10.07 0.85 13.81
CA PRO A 60 -8.93 1.23 14.63
C PRO A 60 -8.57 0.08 15.59
N PHE A 61 -7.29 -0.26 15.59
CA PHE A 61 -6.76 -1.29 16.47
C PHE A 61 -5.39 -0.84 17.00
N THR A 62 -5.22 -0.88 18.30
CA THR A 62 -4.03 -0.35 18.98
C THR A 62 -3.35 -1.37 19.90
N GLY A 63 -3.75 -2.65 19.85
CA GLY A 63 -3.12 -3.73 20.61
C GLY A 63 -1.68 -4.01 20.17
N ASP A 64 -0.92 -4.69 21.03
CA ASP A 64 0.46 -5.13 20.74
C ASP A 64 0.43 -6.49 20.01
N LEU A 65 1.57 -7.15 19.89
CA LEU A 65 1.75 -8.34 19.04
C LEU A 65 0.81 -9.51 19.43
N GLU A 66 0.55 -9.75 20.73
CA GLU A 66 -0.31 -10.86 21.14
C GLU A 66 -1.74 -10.68 20.64
N GLU A 67 -2.29 -9.48 20.75
CA GLU A 67 -3.62 -9.17 20.24
C GLU A 67 -3.66 -9.17 18.72
N MET A 68 -2.57 -8.75 18.04
CA MET A 68 -2.45 -8.87 16.58
C MET A 68 -2.48 -10.33 16.14
N VAL A 69 -1.78 -11.21 16.86
CA VAL A 69 -1.78 -12.65 16.60
C VAL A 69 -3.16 -13.26 16.84
N ALA A 70 -3.85 -12.87 17.92
CA ALA A 70 -5.21 -13.31 18.21
C ALA A 70 -6.19 -12.90 17.10
N ARG A 71 -6.06 -11.68 16.56
CA ARG A 71 -6.83 -11.17 15.42
C ARG A 71 -6.44 -11.82 14.08
N ARG A 72 -5.25 -12.41 14.00
CA ARG A 72 -4.65 -13.06 12.82
C ARG A 72 -4.46 -12.15 11.61
N VAL A 73 -4.41 -10.86 11.82
CA VAL A 73 -4.16 -9.85 10.78
C VAL A 73 -3.20 -8.80 11.31
N ILE A 74 -2.16 -8.51 10.54
CA ILE A 74 -1.25 -7.40 10.74
C ILE A 74 -1.30 -6.54 9.48
N ARG A 75 -1.69 -5.27 9.64
CA ARG A 75 -1.80 -4.31 8.53
C ARG A 75 -0.49 -3.56 8.40
N VAL A 76 0.10 -3.65 7.22
CA VAL A 76 1.40 -3.07 6.89
C VAL A 76 1.19 -1.85 6.00
N GLY A 77 1.38 -0.65 6.54
CA GLY A 77 1.42 0.57 5.73
C GLY A 77 2.66 0.58 4.84
N VAL A 78 2.46 0.80 3.55
CA VAL A 78 3.53 0.83 2.54
C VAL A 78 3.34 2.01 1.59
N ALA A 79 4.45 2.53 1.04
CA ALA A 79 4.39 3.47 -0.06
C ALA A 79 4.31 2.70 -1.39
N PHE A 80 3.37 3.11 -2.26
CA PHE A 80 3.21 2.52 -3.59
C PHE A 80 4.22 3.13 -4.56
N ASN A 81 5.26 2.39 -4.89
CA ASN A 81 6.30 2.79 -5.84
C ASN A 81 7.00 1.58 -6.46
N ARG A 82 7.86 1.81 -7.45
CA ARG A 82 8.51 0.75 -8.24
C ARG A 82 9.61 -0.03 -7.52
N THR A 83 9.97 0.33 -6.30
CA THR A 83 11.03 -0.34 -5.53
C THR A 83 10.54 -0.98 -4.24
N LEU A 84 9.57 -0.33 -3.54
CA LEU A 84 9.12 -0.78 -2.22
C LEU A 84 7.89 -1.69 -2.29
N TYR A 85 6.83 -1.22 -2.96
CA TYR A 85 5.59 -1.98 -3.10
C TYR A 85 4.89 -1.63 -4.40
N PHE A 86 4.68 -2.62 -5.24
CA PHE A 86 3.96 -2.53 -6.51
C PHE A 86 3.31 -3.86 -6.85
N VAL A 87 2.41 -3.84 -7.85
CA VAL A 87 1.84 -5.07 -8.43
C VAL A 87 2.33 -5.18 -9.87
N ASP A 88 2.95 -6.31 -10.17
CA ASP A 88 3.47 -6.66 -11.49
C ASP A 88 2.76 -7.92 -11.98
N GLN A 89 1.98 -7.82 -13.04
CA GLN A 89 1.18 -8.92 -13.60
C GLN A 89 0.33 -9.67 -12.55
N GLY A 90 -0.30 -8.92 -11.64
CA GLY A 90 -1.08 -9.49 -10.54
C GLY A 90 -0.26 -9.91 -9.31
N VAL A 91 1.07 -9.96 -9.41
CA VAL A 91 1.96 -10.34 -8.29
C VAL A 91 2.36 -9.12 -7.49
N GLN A 92 2.12 -9.14 -6.18
CA GLN A 92 2.69 -8.15 -5.27
C GLN A 92 4.21 -8.33 -5.19
N ARG A 93 4.95 -7.24 -5.32
CA ARG A 93 6.41 -7.20 -5.34
C ARG A 93 6.95 -5.97 -4.65
N GLY A 94 8.27 -5.94 -4.48
CA GLY A 94 9.02 -4.82 -3.92
C GLY A 94 9.68 -5.14 -2.59
N ALA A 95 10.67 -4.34 -2.21
CA ALA A 95 11.47 -4.60 -1.01
C ALA A 95 10.61 -4.65 0.26
N ALA A 96 9.65 -3.74 0.42
CA ALA A 96 8.74 -3.74 1.58
C ALA A 96 7.82 -4.98 1.59
N TYR A 97 7.36 -5.42 0.42
CA TYR A 97 6.55 -6.64 0.32
C TYR A 97 7.33 -7.89 0.72
N GLU A 98 8.53 -8.07 0.18
CA GLU A 98 9.35 -9.26 0.46
C GLU A 98 9.77 -9.33 1.94
N TYR A 99 10.16 -8.19 2.53
CA TYR A 99 10.44 -8.13 3.97
C TYR A 99 9.19 -8.40 4.82
N GLY A 100 8.05 -7.83 4.45
CA GLY A 100 6.80 -8.10 5.15
C GLY A 100 6.37 -9.57 5.03
N LYS A 101 6.60 -10.21 3.88
CA LYS A 101 6.35 -11.65 3.70
C LYS A 101 7.29 -12.52 4.53
N LEU A 102 8.58 -12.16 4.59
CA LEU A 102 9.52 -12.82 5.48
C LEU A 102 9.08 -12.70 6.95
N MET A 103 8.67 -11.49 7.38
CA MET A 103 8.16 -11.25 8.74
C MET A 103 6.90 -12.08 9.02
N GLU A 104 5.97 -12.18 8.06
CA GLU A 104 4.78 -13.04 8.16
C GLU A 104 5.18 -14.51 8.37
N ASP A 105 6.09 -15.03 7.55
CA ASP A 105 6.49 -16.42 7.57
C ASP A 105 7.26 -16.77 8.86
N GLU A 106 8.21 -15.93 9.27
CA GLU A 106 8.96 -16.10 10.50
C GLU A 106 8.10 -15.95 11.76
N LEU A 107 7.15 -15.01 11.78
CA LEU A 107 6.19 -14.86 12.86
C LEU A 107 5.35 -16.15 13.01
N ASN A 108 4.78 -16.64 11.91
CA ASN A 108 3.95 -17.86 11.92
C ASN A 108 4.75 -19.09 12.34
N LYS A 109 6.00 -19.22 11.92
CA LYS A 109 6.92 -20.29 12.29
C LYS A 109 7.24 -20.25 13.78
N ARG A 110 7.66 -19.09 14.31
CA ARG A 110 8.00 -18.90 15.73
C ARG A 110 6.80 -19.10 16.66
N ARG A 111 5.61 -18.67 16.23
CA ARG A 111 4.34 -18.80 16.98
C ARG A 111 3.65 -20.16 16.80
N LYS A 112 4.13 -21.00 15.88
CA LYS A 112 3.54 -22.33 15.57
C LYS A 112 2.04 -22.24 15.29
N THR A 113 1.63 -21.27 14.46
CA THR A 113 0.21 -20.92 14.20
C THR A 113 -0.58 -22.02 13.46
N GLY A 114 0.07 -23.07 13.00
CA GLY A 114 -0.60 -24.20 12.33
C GLY A 114 -1.32 -23.79 11.03
N ASN A 115 -2.57 -24.22 10.89
CA ASN A 115 -3.39 -23.96 9.70
C ASN A 115 -4.00 -22.54 9.69
N LEU A 116 -4.20 -21.94 10.85
CA LEU A 116 -4.78 -20.59 11.01
C LEU A 116 -3.68 -19.57 11.19
N LYS A 117 -3.07 -19.18 10.08
CA LYS A 117 -1.94 -18.24 10.07
C LYS A 117 -2.34 -16.81 10.37
N VAL A 118 -1.41 -16.07 10.96
CA VAL A 118 -1.43 -14.61 10.94
C VAL A 118 -1.05 -14.14 9.53
N SER A 119 -1.83 -13.25 8.95
CA SER A 119 -1.59 -12.71 7.61
C SER A 119 -1.18 -11.25 7.65
N PHE A 120 -0.17 -10.88 6.86
CA PHE A 120 0.21 -9.49 6.65
C PHE A 120 -0.55 -8.93 5.46
N TRP A 121 -1.27 -7.83 5.69
CA TRP A 121 -2.03 -7.13 4.68
C TRP A 121 -1.37 -5.81 4.35
N PHE A 122 -0.90 -5.67 3.12
CA PHE A 122 -0.22 -4.48 2.66
C PHE A 122 -1.24 -3.42 2.26
N VAL A 123 -1.14 -2.26 2.92
CA VAL A 123 -2.04 -1.11 2.75
C VAL A 123 -1.23 0.03 2.13
N PRO A 124 -1.29 0.23 0.81
CA PRO A 124 -0.63 1.35 0.17
C PRO A 124 -1.29 2.67 0.58
N LEU A 125 -0.47 3.60 1.03
CA LEU A 125 -0.87 4.92 1.52
C LEU A 125 0.06 5.99 0.95
N PRO A 126 -0.43 7.21 0.68
CA PRO A 126 0.43 8.36 0.48
C PRO A 126 1.34 8.60 1.69
N ARG A 127 2.51 9.16 1.45
CA ARG A 127 3.55 9.31 2.47
C ARG A 127 3.10 10.09 3.70
N ASP A 128 2.33 11.17 3.52
CA ASP A 128 1.77 11.99 4.60
C ASP A 128 0.75 11.25 5.48
N ARG A 129 0.23 10.12 4.98
CA ARG A 129 -0.78 9.31 5.67
C ARG A 129 -0.22 8.12 6.43
N LEU A 130 1.02 7.73 6.16
CA LEU A 130 1.62 6.53 6.78
C LEU A 130 1.68 6.63 8.31
N LEU A 131 2.30 7.69 8.86
CA LEU A 131 2.41 7.85 10.31
C LEU A 131 1.07 8.18 10.99
N PRO A 132 0.23 9.08 10.45
CA PRO A 132 -1.13 9.26 10.99
C PRO A 132 -1.94 7.96 11.03
N ALA A 133 -1.94 7.16 9.98
CA ALA A 133 -2.65 5.88 9.94
C ALA A 133 -2.12 4.88 10.99
N LEU A 134 -0.82 4.91 11.28
CA LEU A 134 -0.21 4.10 12.32
C LEU A 134 -0.65 4.56 13.72
N VAL A 135 -0.65 5.86 13.98
CA VAL A 135 -1.09 6.46 15.26
C VAL A 135 -2.58 6.21 15.49
N ASP A 136 -3.41 6.39 14.46
CA ASP A 136 -4.86 6.17 14.52
C ASP A 136 -5.26 4.67 14.55
N GLY A 137 -4.28 3.77 14.54
CA GLY A 137 -4.54 2.33 14.56
C GLY A 137 -5.17 1.77 13.28
N LYS A 138 -5.06 2.46 12.15
CA LYS A 138 -5.53 1.98 10.82
C LYS A 138 -4.54 1.02 10.17
N VAL A 139 -3.25 1.16 10.49
CA VAL A 139 -2.21 0.17 10.19
C VAL A 139 -1.47 -0.20 11.48
N ASP A 140 -0.77 -1.30 11.48
CA ASP A 140 -0.15 -1.85 12.69
C ASP A 140 1.36 -1.62 12.71
N LEU A 141 1.98 -1.55 11.54
CA LEU A 141 3.38 -1.15 11.31
C LEU A 141 3.50 -0.49 9.93
N VAL A 142 4.63 0.19 9.69
CA VAL A 142 4.92 0.86 8.40
C VAL A 142 6.28 0.44 7.88
N ILE A 143 6.32 -0.14 6.67
CA ILE A 143 7.56 -0.48 5.95
C ILE A 143 7.65 0.43 4.71
N ALA A 144 8.31 1.58 4.86
CA ALA A 144 8.37 2.59 3.79
C ALA A 144 9.71 3.32 3.72
N GLN A 145 10.79 2.73 4.22
CA GLN A 145 12.13 3.34 4.29
C GLN A 145 12.07 4.74 4.93
N LEU A 146 11.47 4.82 6.11
CA LEU A 146 11.34 6.07 6.84
C LEU A 146 12.61 6.40 7.59
N THR A 147 13.16 7.60 7.35
CA THR A 147 14.26 8.15 8.13
C THR A 147 13.79 8.37 9.57
N VAL A 148 14.58 7.85 10.52
CA VAL A 148 14.35 8.08 11.94
C VAL A 148 14.76 9.52 12.25
N THR A 149 13.81 10.35 12.66
CA THR A 149 14.05 11.73 13.09
C THR A 149 13.44 11.97 14.49
N PRO A 150 13.96 12.92 15.27
CA PRO A 150 13.40 13.24 16.59
C PRO A 150 11.89 13.55 16.54
N GLU A 151 11.46 14.30 15.55
CA GLU A 151 10.06 14.70 15.38
C GLU A 151 9.15 13.48 15.12
N ARG A 152 9.62 12.54 14.31
CA ARG A 152 8.87 11.28 14.08
C ARG A 152 8.87 10.39 15.32
N GLN A 153 9.98 10.38 16.08
CA GLN A 153 10.06 9.64 17.34
C GLN A 153 9.16 10.20 18.45
N GLU A 154 8.70 11.43 18.36
CA GLU A 154 7.65 11.93 19.24
C GLU A 154 6.30 11.25 19.02
N LEU A 155 6.01 10.84 17.76
CA LEU A 155 4.72 10.28 17.35
C LEU A 155 4.69 8.74 17.40
N VAL A 156 5.78 8.10 17.02
CA VAL A 156 5.89 6.64 16.83
C VAL A 156 7.21 6.12 17.39
N ASP A 157 7.30 4.81 17.54
CA ASP A 157 8.56 4.13 17.80
C ASP A 157 9.10 3.51 16.51
N PHE A 158 10.39 3.17 16.51
CA PHE A 158 11.06 2.53 15.39
C PHE A 158 11.75 1.25 15.83
N THR A 159 11.83 0.30 14.91
CA THR A 159 12.65 -0.90 15.08
C THR A 159 14.15 -0.57 15.02
N ASN A 160 15.01 -1.58 15.20
CA ASN A 160 16.39 -1.49 14.78
C ASN A 160 16.47 -1.02 13.32
N PRO A 161 17.50 -0.23 12.96
CA PRO A 161 17.63 0.26 11.59
C PRO A 161 17.72 -0.88 10.57
N THR A 162 16.92 -0.80 9.52
CA THR A 162 17.02 -1.68 8.34
C THR A 162 18.12 -1.23 7.38
N ARG A 163 18.47 0.08 7.42
CA ARG A 163 19.61 0.68 6.70
C ARG A 163 20.22 1.79 7.55
N LYS A 164 21.55 1.89 7.54
CA LYS A 164 22.34 2.92 8.25
C LYS A 164 23.17 3.73 7.27
N GLY A 165 23.57 4.93 7.70
CA GLY A 165 24.51 5.76 6.95
C GLY A 165 23.91 6.32 5.65
N VAL A 166 22.64 6.71 5.69
CA VAL A 166 21.95 7.30 4.54
C VAL A 166 22.13 8.81 4.55
N ASP A 167 22.53 9.36 3.41
CA ASP A 167 22.72 10.79 3.21
C ASP A 167 21.62 11.36 2.31
N GLU A 168 21.04 12.50 2.70
CA GLU A 168 20.07 13.25 1.92
C GLU A 168 20.82 14.20 0.98
N ILE A 169 21.03 13.78 -0.29
CA ILE A 169 21.82 14.51 -1.27
C ILE A 169 20.97 15.33 -2.23
N VAL A 170 21.59 16.39 -2.76
CA VAL A 170 20.99 17.21 -3.82
C VAL A 170 21.13 16.49 -5.16
N VAL A 171 20.04 16.48 -5.94
CA VAL A 171 20.00 15.95 -7.31
C VAL A 171 19.47 17.01 -8.24
N THR A 172 20.18 17.26 -9.36
CA THR A 172 19.83 18.27 -10.35
C THR A 172 19.61 17.66 -11.72
N GLY A 173 18.80 18.37 -12.53
CA GLY A 173 18.51 18.04 -13.91
C GLY A 173 19.25 18.92 -14.91
N PRO A 174 18.98 18.75 -16.24
CA PRO A 174 19.53 19.58 -17.28
C PRO A 174 19.16 21.06 -17.09
N GLY A 175 20.15 21.95 -17.21
CA GLY A 175 19.95 23.38 -17.09
C GLY A 175 19.88 23.91 -15.65
N ALA A 176 20.06 23.09 -14.65
CA ALA A 176 20.16 23.53 -13.27
C ALA A 176 21.46 24.38 -13.05
N PRO A 177 21.43 25.30 -12.10
CA PRO A 177 22.65 26.06 -11.74
C PRO A 177 23.71 25.12 -11.13
N PRO A 178 24.98 25.50 -11.19
CA PRO A 178 26.04 24.72 -10.55
C PRO A 178 25.86 24.72 -9.02
N ILE A 179 25.93 23.54 -8.41
CA ILE A 179 25.80 23.34 -6.97
C ILE A 179 27.10 22.67 -6.47
N ALA A 180 27.86 23.38 -5.67
CA ALA A 180 29.09 22.89 -5.05
C ALA A 180 28.96 22.74 -3.53
N SER A 181 27.98 23.41 -2.93
CA SER A 181 27.69 23.37 -1.50
C SER A 181 26.18 23.49 -1.25
N VAL A 182 25.72 23.15 -0.05
CA VAL A 182 24.31 23.32 0.35
C VAL A 182 23.89 24.79 0.37
N ASP A 183 24.85 25.71 0.52
CA ASP A 183 24.59 27.16 0.52
C ASP A 183 24.27 27.70 -0.89
N ASP A 184 24.63 26.98 -1.95
CA ASP A 184 24.29 27.32 -3.35
C ASP A 184 22.79 27.10 -3.65
N LEU A 185 22.08 26.44 -2.75
CA LEU A 185 20.62 26.32 -2.80
C LEU A 185 19.90 27.62 -2.42
N ALA A 186 20.63 28.63 -1.89
CA ALA A 186 20.03 29.90 -1.50
C ALA A 186 19.34 30.59 -2.68
N GLY A 187 18.05 30.87 -2.56
CA GLY A 187 17.22 31.44 -3.62
C GLY A 187 16.82 30.49 -4.75
N GLN A 188 17.25 29.22 -4.71
CA GLN A 188 16.85 28.22 -5.70
C GLN A 188 15.51 27.58 -5.33
N GLU A 189 14.76 27.11 -6.33
CA GLU A 189 13.56 26.30 -6.15
C GLU A 189 13.94 24.83 -5.96
N VAL A 190 13.51 24.23 -4.87
CA VAL A 190 13.76 22.80 -4.56
C VAL A 190 12.42 22.10 -4.30
N TYR A 191 12.15 21.06 -5.06
CA TYR A 191 10.90 20.31 -4.99
C TYR A 191 11.04 19.07 -4.09
N VAL A 192 10.25 18.99 -3.01
CA VAL A 192 10.18 17.84 -2.09
C VAL A 192 8.78 17.72 -1.52
N ARG A 193 8.39 16.51 -1.08
CA ARG A 193 7.14 16.33 -0.33
C ARG A 193 7.27 16.95 1.08
N ARG A 194 6.18 17.54 1.58
CA ARG A 194 6.16 18.09 2.95
C ARG A 194 6.34 17.02 4.02
N SER A 195 5.88 15.79 3.77
CA SER A 195 6.02 14.66 4.69
C SER A 195 7.42 14.04 4.74
N SER A 196 8.33 14.43 3.82
CA SER A 196 9.69 13.90 3.74
C SER A 196 10.61 14.49 4.82
N SER A 197 11.65 13.74 5.21
CA SER A 197 12.75 14.27 6.02
C SER A 197 13.55 15.34 5.28
N TYR A 198 13.58 15.29 3.96
CA TYR A 198 14.19 16.30 3.10
C TYR A 198 13.59 17.69 3.30
N TYR A 199 12.26 17.78 3.46
CA TYR A 199 11.57 19.03 3.78
C TYR A 199 12.04 19.61 5.11
N GLN A 200 12.17 18.77 6.15
CA GLN A 200 12.69 19.19 7.45
C GLN A 200 14.13 19.69 7.34
N SER A 201 14.97 18.98 6.58
CA SER A 201 16.37 19.38 6.35
C SER A 201 16.49 20.71 5.60
N LEU A 202 15.61 20.98 4.62
CA LEU A 202 15.54 22.24 3.90
C LEU A 202 15.05 23.39 4.81
N LEU A 203 14.10 23.15 5.71
CA LEU A 203 13.69 24.18 6.69
C LEU A 203 14.83 24.52 7.64
N ALA A 204 15.57 23.51 8.14
CA ALA A 204 16.75 23.73 8.97
C ALA A 204 17.87 24.52 8.22
N LEU A 205 18.06 24.22 6.93
CA LEU A 205 18.95 25.00 6.07
C LEU A 205 18.46 26.47 5.95
N ASN A 206 17.16 26.69 5.78
CA ASN A 206 16.61 28.04 5.65
C ASN A 206 16.83 28.89 6.90
N GLU A 207 16.71 28.31 8.10
CA GLU A 207 17.06 29.03 9.35
C GLU A 207 18.55 29.41 9.38
N ARG A 208 19.42 28.53 8.93
CA ARG A 208 20.87 28.81 8.83
C ARG A 208 21.18 29.89 7.79
N LEU A 209 20.57 29.82 6.61
CA LEU A 209 20.75 30.84 5.54
C LEU A 209 20.24 32.21 6.01
N LYS A 210 19.10 32.26 6.68
CA LYS A 210 18.55 33.50 7.26
C LYS A 210 19.50 34.10 8.29
N ALA A 211 20.06 33.27 9.19
CA ALA A 211 21.06 33.76 10.16
C ALA A 211 22.32 34.29 9.49
N ALA A 212 22.68 33.77 8.32
CA ALA A 212 23.81 34.23 7.49
C ALA A 212 23.46 35.41 6.56
N GLY A 213 22.22 35.94 6.60
CA GLY A 213 21.77 37.02 5.72
C GLY A 213 21.63 36.63 4.24
N LYS A 214 21.53 35.33 3.96
CA LYS A 214 21.31 34.79 2.61
C LYS A 214 19.82 34.59 2.34
N PRO A 215 19.38 34.64 1.05
CA PRO A 215 17.99 34.31 0.69
C PRO A 215 17.68 32.86 1.05
N PRO A 216 16.45 32.56 1.50
CA PRO A 216 16.05 31.18 1.77
C PRO A 216 15.92 30.38 0.47
N VAL A 217 16.01 29.04 0.58
CA VAL A 217 15.58 28.11 -0.46
C VAL A 217 14.09 28.25 -0.67
N ALA A 218 13.64 28.39 -1.91
CA ALA A 218 12.22 28.37 -2.27
C ALA A 218 11.73 26.92 -2.31
N VAL A 219 11.32 26.38 -1.14
CA VAL A 219 10.86 25.00 -1.05
C VAL A 219 9.48 24.84 -1.67
N GLN A 220 9.42 24.12 -2.78
CA GLN A 220 8.18 23.79 -3.50
C GLN A 220 7.64 22.45 -3.00
N ALA A 221 6.40 22.47 -2.51
CA ALA A 221 5.77 21.26 -2.02
C ALA A 221 5.25 20.39 -3.18
N ALA A 222 5.88 19.26 -3.40
CA ALA A 222 5.37 18.26 -4.33
C ALA A 222 4.13 17.55 -3.77
N PRO A 223 3.19 17.12 -4.62
CA PRO A 223 2.05 16.29 -4.21
C PRO A 223 2.47 15.03 -3.46
N GLU A 224 1.79 14.70 -2.37
CA GLU A 224 2.14 13.57 -1.49
C GLU A 224 1.97 12.17 -2.13
N ASN A 225 1.24 12.09 -3.24
CA ASN A 225 1.10 10.88 -4.05
C ASN A 225 2.27 10.64 -5.01
N LEU A 226 3.18 11.60 -5.15
CA LEU A 226 4.41 11.41 -5.92
C LEU A 226 5.49 10.81 -5.03
N GLU A 227 6.16 9.79 -5.54
CA GLU A 227 7.30 9.17 -4.88
C GLU A 227 8.62 9.81 -5.36
N ASP A 228 9.73 9.51 -4.68
CA ASP A 228 11.04 10.07 -5.02
C ASP A 228 11.42 9.77 -6.48
N GLU A 229 11.06 8.59 -6.97
CA GLU A 229 11.27 8.21 -8.38
C GLU A 229 10.49 9.08 -9.38
N ASP A 230 9.31 9.59 -9.00
CA ASP A 230 8.53 10.49 -9.86
C ASP A 230 9.18 11.86 -9.94
N LEU A 231 9.68 12.36 -8.81
CA LEU A 231 10.43 13.63 -8.77
C LEU A 231 11.72 13.51 -9.56
N LEU A 232 12.46 12.40 -9.41
CA LEU A 232 13.68 12.15 -10.19
C LEU A 232 13.39 12.02 -11.70
N GLU A 233 12.28 11.40 -12.09
CA GLU A 233 11.81 11.37 -13.50
C GLU A 233 11.54 12.78 -14.04
N MET A 234 10.91 13.65 -13.23
CA MET A 234 10.63 15.03 -13.58
C MET A 234 11.91 15.87 -13.67
N VAL A 235 12.86 15.66 -12.76
CA VAL A 235 14.19 16.29 -12.80
C VAL A 235 14.93 15.88 -14.07
N ASN A 236 14.96 14.58 -14.39
CA ASN A 236 15.57 14.05 -15.61
C ASN A 236 14.96 14.65 -16.89
N ALA A 237 13.65 14.91 -16.89
CA ALA A 237 12.92 15.51 -18.00
C ALA A 237 13.06 17.05 -18.07
N GLY A 238 13.74 17.69 -17.11
CA GLY A 238 13.88 19.15 -17.01
C GLY A 238 12.59 19.88 -16.64
N LEU A 239 11.56 19.18 -16.14
CA LEU A 239 10.29 19.77 -15.68
C LEU A 239 10.46 20.49 -14.33
N ILE A 240 11.31 19.95 -13.46
CA ILE A 240 11.81 20.56 -12.23
C ILE A 240 13.33 20.48 -12.25
N GLN A 241 14.01 21.42 -11.59
CA GLN A 241 15.47 21.54 -11.73
C GLN A 241 16.22 20.85 -10.61
N ILE A 242 15.71 20.91 -9.38
CA ILE A 242 16.40 20.46 -8.17
C ILE A 242 15.43 19.71 -7.27
N THR A 243 15.89 18.57 -6.78
CA THR A 243 15.25 17.81 -5.69
C THR A 243 16.30 17.32 -4.70
N VAL A 244 15.82 16.75 -3.59
CA VAL A 244 16.65 16.08 -2.59
C VAL A 244 16.11 14.68 -2.38
N VAL A 245 16.99 13.69 -2.36
CA VAL A 245 16.65 12.30 -2.11
C VAL A 245 17.79 11.58 -1.38
N ASP A 246 17.51 10.42 -0.84
CA ASP A 246 18.51 9.54 -0.24
C ASP A 246 19.52 9.09 -1.31
N ASN A 247 20.80 9.12 -0.98
CA ASN A 247 21.92 8.83 -1.89
C ASN A 247 21.75 7.49 -2.62
N TYR A 248 21.44 6.40 -1.92
CA TYR A 248 21.28 5.07 -2.52
C TYR A 248 20.09 5.00 -3.52
N LEU A 249 19.04 5.81 -3.33
CA LEU A 249 17.94 5.94 -4.30
C LEU A 249 18.36 6.74 -5.52
N ALA A 250 19.11 7.84 -5.31
CA ALA A 250 19.65 8.65 -6.38
C ALA A 250 20.57 7.81 -7.30
N GLU A 251 21.50 7.05 -6.72
CA GLU A 251 22.41 6.14 -7.43
C GLU A 251 21.66 5.06 -8.22
N PHE A 252 20.62 4.47 -7.62
CA PHE A 252 19.77 3.48 -8.30
C PHE A 252 19.04 4.09 -9.51
N TRP A 253 18.37 5.23 -9.32
CA TRP A 253 17.56 5.84 -10.36
C TRP A 253 18.36 6.53 -11.45
N GLN A 254 19.61 6.97 -11.19
CA GLN A 254 20.51 7.49 -12.21
C GLN A 254 20.78 6.46 -13.33
N GLN A 255 20.75 5.16 -13.02
CA GLN A 255 20.88 4.08 -14.03
C GLN A 255 19.67 4.01 -14.97
N VAL A 256 18.55 4.61 -14.59
CA VAL A 256 17.29 4.67 -15.36
C VAL A 256 17.12 6.05 -15.99
N PHE A 257 17.53 7.10 -15.29
CA PHE A 257 17.41 8.50 -15.63
C PHE A 257 18.79 9.14 -15.83
N PRO A 258 19.39 9.00 -17.03
CA PRO A 258 20.81 9.32 -17.24
C PRO A 258 21.11 10.84 -17.26
N ALA A 259 20.11 11.72 -17.35
CA ALA A 259 20.31 13.15 -17.31
C ALA A 259 20.37 13.74 -15.89
N LEU A 260 20.27 12.89 -14.86
CA LEU A 260 20.43 13.31 -13.48
C LEU A 260 21.91 13.57 -13.15
N THR A 261 22.17 14.65 -12.42
CA THR A 261 23.46 14.93 -11.80
C THR A 261 23.31 14.77 -10.29
N LEU A 262 24.09 13.86 -9.71
CA LEU A 262 24.12 13.61 -8.27
C LEU A 262 25.22 14.46 -7.65
N HIS A 263 24.90 15.12 -6.54
CA HIS A 263 25.87 15.95 -5.80
C HIS A 263 26.19 15.27 -4.46
N ASP A 264 26.93 14.15 -4.51
CA ASP A 264 27.22 13.30 -3.33
C ASP A 264 27.94 14.06 -2.19
N ALA A 265 28.73 15.08 -2.53
CA ALA A 265 29.37 15.94 -1.54
C ALA A 265 28.45 17.04 -0.97
N VAL A 266 27.22 17.18 -1.50
CA VAL A 266 26.27 18.22 -1.10
C VAL A 266 25.05 17.54 -0.42
N ALA A 267 25.24 17.19 0.84
CA ALA A 267 24.22 16.55 1.65
C ALA A 267 23.60 17.52 2.66
N LEU A 268 22.28 17.54 2.74
CA LEU A 268 21.53 18.30 3.76
C LEU A 268 21.55 17.60 5.12
N ARG A 269 21.60 16.29 5.12
CA ARG A 269 21.72 15.42 6.29
C ARG A 269 22.63 14.26 5.94
N THR A 270 23.45 13.81 6.89
CA THR A 270 24.36 12.68 6.73
C THR A 270 24.15 11.65 7.83
N GLY A 271 24.44 10.39 7.51
CA GLY A 271 24.45 9.30 8.50
C GLY A 271 23.07 8.90 9.02
N GLY A 272 21.99 9.18 8.27
CA GLY A 272 20.62 8.83 8.65
C GLY A 272 20.39 7.33 8.79
N ASN A 273 19.41 6.96 9.58
CA ASN A 273 18.95 5.57 9.77
C ASN A 273 17.54 5.42 9.23
N LEU A 274 17.30 4.38 8.44
CA LEU A 274 15.97 3.98 8.00
C LEU A 274 15.47 2.80 8.85
N ALA A 275 14.20 2.83 9.25
CA ALA A 275 13.63 1.78 10.09
C ALA A 275 12.14 1.55 9.79
N VAL A 276 11.61 0.44 10.31
CA VAL A 276 10.18 0.15 10.35
C VAL A 276 9.56 0.96 11.48
N ALA A 277 8.50 1.72 11.19
CA ALA A 277 7.77 2.45 12.22
C ALA A 277 6.68 1.56 12.84
N ILE A 278 6.56 1.65 14.16
CA ILE A 278 5.57 0.94 14.97
C ILE A 278 4.89 1.94 15.92
N ARG A 279 3.70 1.62 16.41
CA ARG A 279 3.04 2.46 17.41
C ARG A 279 3.83 2.53 18.70
N LYS A 280 3.69 3.66 19.39
CA LYS A 280 4.14 3.80 20.79
C LYS A 280 3.55 2.69 21.66
N ASN A 281 4.32 2.26 22.65
CA ASN A 281 3.90 1.24 23.61
C ASN A 281 3.59 -0.13 23.00
N SER A 282 4.37 -0.55 21.98
CA SER A 282 4.29 -1.86 21.34
C SER A 282 5.59 -2.66 21.54
N PRO A 283 6.01 -2.97 22.78
CA PRO A 283 7.30 -3.61 23.07
C PRO A 283 7.41 -5.03 22.53
N GLN A 284 6.31 -5.79 22.49
CA GLN A 284 6.31 -7.16 21.97
C GLN A 284 6.49 -7.18 20.45
N LEU A 285 5.82 -6.26 19.73
CA LEU A 285 6.00 -6.08 18.30
C LEU A 285 7.42 -5.64 17.98
N ALA A 286 7.95 -4.64 18.73
CA ALA A 286 9.34 -4.19 18.58
C ALA A 286 10.34 -5.34 18.73
N ALA A 287 10.24 -6.12 19.81
CA ALA A 287 11.12 -7.26 20.07
C ALA A 287 11.03 -8.32 18.98
N GLY A 288 9.81 -8.66 18.54
CA GLY A 288 9.56 -9.64 17.49
C GLY A 288 10.15 -9.22 16.14
N LEU A 289 9.95 -7.97 15.73
CA LEU A 289 10.49 -7.44 14.48
C LEU A 289 12.01 -7.27 14.54
N ASN A 290 12.57 -6.77 15.63
CA ASN A 290 14.01 -6.60 15.79
C ASN A 290 14.75 -7.94 15.67
N ALA A 291 14.24 -9.01 16.28
CA ALA A 291 14.80 -10.35 16.15
C ALA A 291 14.83 -10.85 14.68
N ILE A 292 13.86 -10.45 13.85
CA ILE A 292 13.83 -10.80 12.43
C ILE A 292 14.78 -9.87 11.64
N ILE A 293 14.79 -8.57 11.93
CA ILE A 293 15.68 -7.61 11.27
C ILE A 293 17.15 -7.95 11.51
N ASP A 294 17.51 -8.32 12.74
CA ASP A 294 18.89 -8.70 13.09
C ASP A 294 19.33 -10.00 12.39
N GLU A 295 18.40 -10.93 12.16
CA GLU A 295 18.68 -12.22 11.49
C GLU A 295 18.71 -12.10 9.96
N TYR A 296 17.87 -11.21 9.36
CA TYR A 296 17.61 -11.15 7.91
C TYR A 296 17.89 -9.77 7.27
N GLY A 297 18.42 -8.81 8.01
CA GLY A 297 18.70 -7.46 7.53
C GLY A 297 19.86 -7.36 6.52
N LEU A 298 20.19 -6.14 6.13
CA LEU A 298 21.37 -5.86 5.29
C LEU A 298 22.64 -6.44 5.91
N GLY A 299 23.50 -7.01 5.07
CA GLY A 299 24.67 -7.78 5.49
C GLY A 299 24.44 -9.29 5.53
N THR A 300 23.21 -9.75 5.59
CA THR A 300 22.84 -11.16 5.49
C THR A 300 22.56 -11.59 4.05
N THR A 301 22.52 -12.90 3.78
CA THR A 301 22.19 -13.42 2.45
C THR A 301 20.84 -12.93 1.95
N PHE A 302 19.81 -12.93 2.81
CA PHE A 302 18.48 -12.45 2.43
C PHE A 302 18.48 -10.95 2.15
N GLY A 303 18.97 -10.14 3.10
CA GLY A 303 19.01 -8.69 2.95
C GLY A 303 19.78 -8.24 1.71
N ASN A 304 20.96 -8.82 1.47
CA ASN A 304 21.78 -8.53 0.28
C ASN A 304 21.11 -8.98 -1.03
N THR A 305 20.33 -10.09 -1.01
CA THR A 305 19.57 -10.55 -2.17
C THR A 305 18.45 -9.57 -2.51
N MET A 306 17.74 -9.06 -1.51
CA MET A 306 16.67 -8.06 -1.70
C MET A 306 17.24 -6.74 -2.20
N GLU A 307 18.34 -6.28 -1.60
CA GLU A 307 19.08 -5.10 -2.05
C GLU A 307 19.45 -5.21 -3.54
N LYS A 308 20.11 -6.31 -3.91
CA LYS A 308 20.51 -6.55 -5.29
C LYS A 308 19.32 -6.59 -6.26
N ARG A 309 18.21 -7.17 -5.83
CA ARG A 309 17.00 -7.34 -6.67
C ARG A 309 16.29 -6.02 -6.94
N TYR A 310 16.09 -5.19 -5.92
CA TYR A 310 15.20 -4.04 -5.97
C TYR A 310 15.91 -2.67 -5.97
N LEU A 311 17.16 -2.60 -5.52
CA LEU A 311 17.91 -1.35 -5.36
C LEU A 311 19.27 -1.33 -6.06
N GLN A 312 19.65 -2.42 -6.74
CA GLN A 312 20.86 -2.46 -7.59
C GLN A 312 20.55 -2.91 -9.02
N SER A 313 19.54 -3.75 -9.22
CA SER A 313 19.13 -4.24 -10.54
C SER A 313 17.93 -3.45 -11.07
N THR A 314 18.10 -2.82 -12.23
CA THR A 314 17.03 -2.11 -12.93
C THR A 314 16.06 -3.02 -13.71
N LYS A 315 16.25 -4.34 -13.66
CA LYS A 315 15.44 -5.30 -14.44
C LYS A 315 13.94 -5.18 -14.13
N PHE A 316 13.56 -5.09 -12.85
CA PHE A 316 12.17 -4.95 -12.46
C PHE A 316 11.56 -3.64 -12.95
N VAL A 317 12.31 -2.54 -12.84
CA VAL A 317 11.85 -1.22 -13.29
C VAL A 317 11.71 -1.18 -14.82
N LYS A 318 12.64 -1.79 -15.56
CA LYS A 318 12.61 -1.83 -17.02
C LYS A 318 11.60 -2.86 -17.56
N ASN A 319 11.42 -4.02 -16.90
CA ASN A 319 10.49 -5.07 -17.34
C ASN A 319 9.04 -4.78 -16.95
N ALA A 320 8.79 -4.23 -15.73
CA ALA A 320 7.45 -3.78 -15.33
C ALA A 320 6.90 -2.66 -16.22
N THR A 321 7.76 -1.99 -17.00
CA THR A 321 7.41 -0.98 -18.01
C THR A 321 7.40 -1.54 -19.43
N SER A 322 7.65 -2.84 -19.65
CA SER A 322 7.56 -3.37 -21.03
C SER A 322 6.11 -3.26 -21.50
N GLU A 323 5.89 -2.44 -22.52
CA GLU A 323 4.56 -2.14 -23.07
C GLU A 323 3.80 -3.42 -23.50
N ALA A 324 4.53 -4.41 -23.96
CA ALA A 324 3.98 -5.70 -24.38
C ALA A 324 3.39 -6.50 -23.19
N GLU A 325 4.10 -6.59 -22.07
CA GLU A 325 3.64 -7.31 -20.89
C GLU A 325 2.48 -6.58 -20.20
N ARG A 326 2.57 -5.26 -20.13
CA ARG A 326 1.46 -4.43 -19.62
C ARG A 326 0.20 -4.60 -20.47
N LYS A 327 0.34 -4.63 -21.80
CA LYS A 327 -0.78 -4.79 -22.73
C LYS A 327 -1.45 -6.16 -22.59
N LYS A 328 -0.68 -7.22 -22.39
CA LYS A 328 -1.22 -8.56 -22.10
C LYS A 328 -2.00 -8.59 -20.79
N PHE A 329 -1.44 -8.04 -19.72
CA PHE A 329 -2.11 -7.98 -18.42
C PHE A 329 -3.42 -7.19 -18.50
N LEU A 330 -3.40 -6.01 -19.16
CA LEU A 330 -4.61 -5.21 -19.34
C LEU A 330 -5.69 -5.95 -20.13
N ALA A 331 -5.30 -6.73 -21.16
CA ALA A 331 -6.25 -7.55 -21.92
C ALA A 331 -6.94 -8.62 -21.05
N ILE A 332 -6.22 -9.22 -20.12
CA ILE A 332 -6.78 -10.18 -19.15
C ILE A 332 -7.74 -9.46 -18.19
N VAL A 333 -7.38 -8.29 -17.69
CA VAL A 333 -8.23 -7.47 -16.82
C VAL A 333 -9.53 -7.08 -17.53
N GLU A 334 -9.48 -6.71 -18.81
CA GLU A 334 -10.68 -6.38 -19.58
C GLU A 334 -11.62 -7.59 -19.77
N LEU A 335 -11.08 -8.81 -19.89
CA LEU A 335 -11.89 -10.01 -19.91
C LEU A 335 -12.58 -10.26 -18.55
N PHE A 336 -11.86 -10.06 -17.46
CA PHE A 336 -12.48 -10.13 -16.12
C PHE A 336 -13.59 -9.09 -15.95
N LYS A 337 -13.38 -7.83 -16.36
CA LYS A 337 -14.42 -6.79 -16.34
C LYS A 337 -15.64 -7.23 -17.15
N LYS A 338 -15.44 -7.62 -18.40
CA LYS A 338 -16.51 -8.06 -19.32
C LYS A 338 -17.42 -9.10 -18.68
N TYR A 339 -16.85 -10.19 -18.14
CA TYR A 339 -17.64 -11.29 -17.61
C TYR A 339 -18.11 -11.04 -16.17
N SER A 340 -17.40 -10.24 -15.40
CA SER A 340 -17.89 -9.81 -14.09
C SER A 340 -19.11 -8.89 -14.22
N ASP A 341 -19.10 -7.94 -15.15
CA ASP A 341 -20.27 -7.11 -15.44
C ASP A 341 -21.47 -7.95 -15.90
N GLN A 342 -21.24 -8.96 -16.77
CA GLN A 342 -22.30 -9.86 -17.25
C GLN A 342 -22.95 -10.65 -16.10
N TYR A 343 -22.21 -11.01 -15.07
CA TYR A 343 -22.67 -11.85 -13.96
C TYR A 343 -22.82 -11.09 -12.64
N GLU A 344 -22.79 -9.76 -12.67
CA GLU A 344 -22.91 -8.90 -11.48
C GLU A 344 -21.91 -9.28 -10.37
N LEU A 345 -20.64 -9.45 -10.76
CA LEU A 345 -19.52 -9.79 -9.88
C LEU A 345 -18.51 -8.63 -9.79
N ASP A 346 -17.73 -8.60 -8.73
CA ASP A 346 -16.58 -7.70 -8.64
C ASP A 346 -15.41 -8.27 -9.46
N TYR A 347 -14.98 -7.54 -10.50
CA TYR A 347 -13.92 -8.01 -11.39
C TYR A 347 -12.56 -8.16 -10.71
N LEU A 348 -12.25 -7.33 -9.69
CA LEU A 348 -11.00 -7.45 -8.93
C LEU A 348 -11.02 -8.70 -8.03
N LEU A 349 -12.20 -9.07 -7.53
CA LEU A 349 -12.39 -10.28 -6.76
C LEU A 349 -12.19 -11.52 -7.64
N MET A 350 -12.72 -11.51 -8.87
CA MET A 350 -12.54 -12.58 -9.84
C MET A 350 -11.10 -12.67 -10.35
N ALA A 351 -10.43 -11.51 -10.56
CA ALA A 351 -9.02 -11.48 -10.92
C ALA A 351 -8.13 -12.02 -9.78
N ALA A 352 -8.46 -11.74 -8.53
CA ALA A 352 -7.78 -12.30 -7.36
C ALA A 352 -7.92 -13.82 -7.28
N GLN A 353 -9.10 -14.37 -7.63
CA GLN A 353 -9.29 -15.81 -7.75
C GLN A 353 -8.43 -16.39 -8.89
N GLY A 354 -8.51 -15.83 -10.08
CA GLY A 354 -7.69 -16.30 -11.22
C GLY A 354 -6.18 -16.25 -10.93
N PHE A 355 -5.75 -15.25 -10.15
CA PHE A 355 -4.37 -15.20 -9.68
C PHE A 355 -4.05 -16.32 -8.68
N GLN A 356 -4.94 -16.62 -7.74
CA GLN A 356 -4.77 -17.72 -6.79
C GLN A 356 -4.78 -19.09 -7.49
N GLU A 357 -5.55 -19.25 -8.57
CA GLU A 357 -5.65 -20.50 -9.33
C GLU A 357 -4.41 -20.82 -10.18
N SER A 358 -3.87 -19.82 -10.87
CA SER A 358 -2.84 -20.05 -11.89
C SER A 358 -1.76 -18.97 -11.99
N GLY A 359 -1.83 -17.90 -11.17
CA GLY A 359 -1.03 -16.70 -11.42
C GLY A 359 -1.44 -15.95 -12.69
N LEU A 360 -2.69 -16.06 -13.13
CA LEU A 360 -3.24 -15.52 -14.40
C LEU A 360 -2.62 -16.14 -15.67
N ASP A 361 -2.07 -17.34 -15.57
CA ASP A 361 -1.45 -18.04 -16.70
C ASP A 361 -2.40 -19.07 -17.31
N GLN A 362 -2.78 -18.86 -18.59
CA GLN A 362 -3.63 -19.77 -19.34
C GLN A 362 -2.95 -21.13 -19.66
N GLY A 363 -1.62 -21.17 -19.62
CA GLY A 363 -0.85 -22.39 -19.88
C GLY A 363 -0.85 -23.41 -18.74
N VAL A 364 -1.29 -22.99 -17.55
CA VAL A 364 -1.28 -23.85 -16.36
C VAL A 364 -2.31 -24.97 -16.47
N LYS A 365 -1.88 -26.20 -16.14
CA LYS A 365 -2.74 -27.37 -16.03
C LYS A 365 -2.46 -28.09 -14.71
N SER A 366 -3.50 -28.36 -13.93
CA SER A 366 -3.35 -29.08 -12.67
C SER A 366 -3.13 -30.59 -12.88
N PRO A 367 -2.57 -31.29 -11.89
CA PRO A 367 -2.41 -32.75 -11.94
C PRO A 367 -3.74 -33.50 -12.15
N VAL A 368 -4.85 -32.94 -11.72
CA VAL A 368 -6.20 -33.52 -11.87
C VAL A 368 -6.90 -33.11 -13.14
N GLY A 369 -6.25 -32.28 -14.00
CA GLY A 369 -6.73 -31.92 -15.32
C GLY A 369 -7.49 -30.59 -15.43
N ALA A 370 -7.55 -29.78 -14.38
CA ALA A 370 -8.07 -28.43 -14.48
C ALA A 370 -7.17 -27.54 -15.35
N ILE A 371 -7.72 -26.58 -16.09
CA ILE A 371 -7.05 -25.85 -17.16
C ILE A 371 -7.18 -24.34 -16.96
N GLY A 372 -6.08 -23.63 -17.21
CA GLY A 372 -6.05 -22.21 -17.52
C GLY A 372 -6.18 -21.27 -16.33
N VAL A 373 -6.45 -20.01 -16.64
CA VAL A 373 -6.50 -18.88 -15.65
C VAL A 373 -7.39 -19.21 -14.45
N MET A 374 -8.57 -19.81 -14.69
CA MET A 374 -9.55 -20.09 -13.63
C MET A 374 -9.55 -21.58 -13.20
N GLN A 375 -8.58 -22.39 -13.65
CA GLN A 375 -8.46 -23.82 -13.34
C GLN A 375 -9.79 -24.58 -13.46
N VAL A 376 -10.44 -24.43 -14.61
CA VAL A 376 -11.74 -25.06 -14.91
C VAL A 376 -11.54 -26.50 -15.37
N MET A 377 -12.32 -27.44 -14.82
CA MET A 377 -12.36 -28.80 -15.30
C MET A 377 -13.02 -28.89 -16.69
N PRO A 378 -12.50 -29.73 -17.62
CA PRO A 378 -13.08 -29.89 -18.97
C PRO A 378 -14.58 -30.21 -18.97
N ALA A 379 -15.02 -31.10 -18.10
CA ALA A 379 -16.43 -31.43 -17.95
C ALA A 379 -17.28 -30.19 -17.56
N THR A 380 -16.83 -29.43 -16.58
CA THR A 380 -17.49 -28.19 -16.14
C THR A 380 -17.56 -27.18 -17.28
N GLY A 381 -16.45 -26.97 -18.03
CA GLY A 381 -16.45 -26.08 -19.19
C GLY A 381 -17.46 -26.48 -20.25
N GLN A 382 -17.60 -27.77 -20.51
CA GLN A 382 -18.58 -28.32 -21.45
C GLN A 382 -20.02 -28.13 -20.96
N GLU A 383 -20.32 -28.41 -19.69
CA GLU A 383 -21.64 -28.21 -19.09
C GLU A 383 -22.06 -26.74 -19.11
N LEU A 384 -21.12 -25.82 -18.90
CA LEU A 384 -21.38 -24.39 -18.92
C LEU A 384 -21.61 -23.83 -20.33
N GLY A 385 -21.19 -24.53 -21.39
CA GLY A 385 -21.44 -24.14 -22.77
C GLY A 385 -20.76 -22.82 -23.18
N VAL A 386 -19.53 -22.57 -22.67
CA VAL A 386 -18.81 -21.31 -22.88
C VAL A 386 -17.79 -21.36 -24.03
N GLY A 387 -17.66 -22.50 -24.70
CA GLY A 387 -16.65 -22.75 -25.74
C GLY A 387 -15.41 -23.49 -25.22
N ASP A 388 -14.30 -23.39 -25.96
CA ASP A 388 -13.06 -24.10 -25.64
C ASP A 388 -12.30 -23.43 -24.52
N ILE A 389 -12.34 -23.99 -23.29
CA ILE A 389 -11.67 -23.47 -22.09
C ILE A 389 -10.13 -23.53 -22.17
N ARG A 390 -9.54 -24.11 -23.22
CA ARG A 390 -8.10 -24.01 -23.50
C ARG A 390 -7.71 -22.61 -23.99
N GLN A 391 -8.69 -21.82 -24.41
CA GLN A 391 -8.54 -20.42 -24.74
C GLN A 391 -8.86 -19.55 -23.51
N ILE A 392 -8.15 -18.42 -23.37
CA ILE A 392 -8.21 -17.58 -22.19
C ILE A 392 -9.61 -16.97 -21.95
N GLU A 393 -10.26 -16.48 -23.00
CA GLU A 393 -11.57 -15.84 -22.86
C GLU A 393 -12.67 -16.83 -22.44
N PRO A 394 -12.88 -18.00 -23.09
CA PRO A 394 -13.80 -19.02 -22.61
C PRO A 394 -13.46 -19.52 -21.20
N ASN A 395 -12.19 -19.57 -20.84
CA ASN A 395 -11.76 -20.01 -19.51
C ASN A 395 -12.19 -19.02 -18.40
N ILE A 396 -11.95 -17.73 -18.60
CA ILE A 396 -12.40 -16.68 -17.66
C ILE A 396 -13.93 -16.64 -17.62
N HIS A 397 -14.59 -16.76 -18.77
CA HIS A 397 -16.04 -16.85 -18.84
C HIS A 397 -16.60 -18.03 -18.02
N ALA A 398 -16.00 -19.22 -18.17
CA ALA A 398 -16.40 -20.41 -17.41
C ALA A 398 -16.25 -20.19 -15.90
N GLY A 399 -15.12 -19.63 -15.47
CA GLY A 399 -14.86 -19.32 -14.06
C GLY A 399 -15.91 -18.37 -13.46
N ALA A 400 -16.18 -17.26 -14.14
CA ALA A 400 -17.17 -16.27 -13.69
C ALA A 400 -18.59 -16.86 -13.66
N LYS A 401 -18.98 -17.59 -14.70
CA LYS A 401 -20.30 -18.27 -14.80
C LYS A 401 -20.47 -19.33 -13.71
N TYR A 402 -19.45 -20.13 -13.46
CA TYR A 402 -19.47 -21.16 -12.41
C TYR A 402 -19.52 -20.54 -11.01
N PHE A 403 -18.75 -19.49 -10.78
CA PHE A 403 -18.80 -18.76 -9.52
C PHE A 403 -20.21 -18.19 -9.26
N ARG A 404 -20.80 -17.53 -10.24
CA ARG A 404 -22.19 -17.02 -10.15
C ARG A 404 -23.17 -18.15 -9.86
N PHE A 405 -23.05 -19.28 -10.56
CA PHE A 405 -23.88 -20.46 -10.31
C PHE A 405 -23.78 -20.92 -8.85
N ILE A 406 -22.57 -21.00 -8.29
CA ILE A 406 -22.38 -21.37 -6.87
C ILE A 406 -23.11 -20.38 -5.95
N VAL A 407 -22.95 -19.08 -6.16
CA VAL A 407 -23.60 -18.04 -5.34
C VAL A 407 -25.13 -18.19 -5.42
N ASP A 408 -25.68 -18.31 -6.61
CA ASP A 408 -27.12 -18.37 -6.80
C ASP A 408 -27.74 -19.67 -6.26
N GLN A 409 -27.06 -20.80 -6.49
CA GLN A 409 -27.60 -22.11 -6.10
C GLN A 409 -27.50 -22.38 -4.60
N TYR A 410 -26.47 -21.82 -3.92
CA TYR A 410 -26.18 -22.25 -2.55
C TYR A 410 -26.22 -21.12 -1.51
N PHE A 411 -26.10 -19.84 -1.93
CA PHE A 411 -25.95 -18.72 -1.02
C PHE A 411 -26.89 -17.52 -1.30
N LYS A 412 -27.72 -17.58 -2.35
CA LYS A 412 -28.61 -16.47 -2.74
C LYS A 412 -29.48 -16.00 -1.57
N ASP A 413 -30.18 -16.94 -0.94
CA ASP A 413 -31.18 -16.67 0.10
C ASP A 413 -30.61 -16.74 1.52
N GLU A 414 -29.30 -16.97 1.66
CA GLU A 414 -28.66 -17.02 2.96
C GLU A 414 -28.43 -15.61 3.53
N PRO A 415 -28.62 -15.40 4.85
CA PRO A 415 -28.44 -14.09 5.50
C PRO A 415 -26.95 -13.73 5.67
N MET A 416 -26.24 -13.67 4.55
CA MET A 416 -24.80 -13.37 4.47
C MET A 416 -24.56 -12.00 3.89
N THR A 417 -23.45 -11.36 4.31
CA THR A 417 -22.96 -10.19 3.60
C THR A 417 -22.56 -10.54 2.16
N PRO A 418 -22.54 -9.59 1.22
CA PRO A 418 -22.03 -9.83 -0.13
C PRO A 418 -20.61 -10.41 -0.13
N LEU A 419 -19.75 -9.96 0.80
CA LEU A 419 -18.42 -10.50 0.96
C LEU A 419 -18.44 -11.96 1.41
N ASP A 420 -19.19 -12.31 2.45
CA ASP A 420 -19.25 -13.68 2.93
C ASP A 420 -19.80 -14.62 1.87
N LYS A 421 -20.83 -14.21 1.09
CA LYS A 421 -21.31 -14.97 -0.08
C LYS A 421 -20.16 -15.30 -1.04
N GLY A 422 -19.30 -14.31 -1.32
CA GLY A 422 -18.11 -14.49 -2.15
C GLY A 422 -17.08 -15.45 -1.51
N LEU A 423 -16.78 -15.28 -0.22
CA LEU A 423 -15.84 -16.14 0.49
C LEU A 423 -16.30 -17.59 0.55
N PHE A 424 -17.58 -17.82 0.83
CA PHE A 424 -18.19 -19.14 0.80
C PHE A 424 -18.24 -19.74 -0.62
N ALA A 425 -18.45 -18.92 -1.64
CA ALA A 425 -18.39 -19.37 -3.02
C ALA A 425 -16.96 -19.80 -3.41
N PHE A 426 -15.92 -19.06 -2.99
CA PHE A 426 -14.53 -19.48 -3.18
C PHE A 426 -14.21 -20.79 -2.46
N ALA A 427 -14.61 -20.89 -1.18
CA ALA A 427 -14.44 -22.14 -0.44
C ALA A 427 -15.13 -23.32 -1.13
N SER A 428 -16.32 -23.07 -1.70
CA SER A 428 -17.09 -24.06 -2.45
C SER A 428 -16.47 -24.40 -3.79
N TYR A 429 -15.88 -23.44 -4.48
CA TYR A 429 -15.13 -23.64 -5.72
C TYR A 429 -13.95 -24.59 -5.50
N ASN A 430 -13.20 -24.39 -4.42
CA ASN A 430 -12.03 -25.20 -4.06
C ASN A 430 -12.40 -26.58 -3.45
N ALA A 431 -13.31 -26.61 -2.45
CA ALA A 431 -13.58 -27.83 -1.67
C ALA A 431 -14.89 -28.53 -2.00
N GLY A 432 -15.71 -27.93 -2.84
CA GLY A 432 -17.05 -28.40 -3.20
C GLY A 432 -18.15 -27.91 -2.27
N PRO A 433 -19.31 -27.49 -2.83
CA PRO A 433 -20.37 -26.82 -2.06
C PRO A 433 -21.05 -27.76 -1.03
N GLY A 434 -21.11 -29.05 -1.30
CA GLY A 434 -21.65 -30.04 -0.34
C GLY A 434 -20.84 -30.10 0.96
N ARG A 435 -19.51 -30.06 0.85
CA ARG A 435 -18.61 -30.04 1.99
C ARG A 435 -18.73 -28.74 2.80
N ILE A 436 -18.78 -27.60 2.13
CA ILE A 436 -18.94 -26.31 2.81
C ILE A 436 -20.26 -26.22 3.56
N ARG A 437 -21.35 -26.76 3.03
CA ARG A 437 -22.63 -26.87 3.74
C ARG A 437 -22.51 -27.70 5.04
N GLN A 438 -21.74 -28.76 5.02
CA GLN A 438 -21.50 -29.58 6.23
C GLN A 438 -20.72 -28.79 7.28
N LEU A 439 -19.68 -28.06 6.87
CA LEU A 439 -18.88 -27.22 7.78
C LEU A 439 -19.70 -26.11 8.42
N ARG A 440 -20.60 -25.46 7.67
CA ARG A 440 -21.53 -24.46 8.19
C ARG A 440 -22.44 -25.02 9.28
N ARG A 441 -23.02 -26.20 9.06
CA ARG A 441 -23.86 -26.88 10.06
C ARG A 441 -23.07 -27.26 11.31
N GLU A 442 -21.82 -27.63 11.17
CA GLU A 442 -20.96 -27.93 12.31
C GLU A 442 -20.57 -26.65 13.08
N ALA A 443 -20.31 -25.55 12.39
CA ALA A 443 -20.06 -24.24 13.00
C ALA A 443 -21.25 -23.81 13.87
N GLU A 444 -22.47 -23.89 13.34
CA GLU A 444 -23.72 -23.59 14.06
C GLU A 444 -23.86 -24.43 15.33
N LYS A 445 -23.60 -25.76 15.26
CA LYS A 445 -23.64 -26.67 16.42
C LYS A 445 -22.62 -26.30 17.50
N ARG A 446 -21.55 -25.62 17.15
CA ARG A 446 -20.51 -25.17 18.08
C ARG A 446 -20.71 -23.73 18.56
N GLY A 447 -21.83 -23.09 18.21
CA GLY A 447 -22.14 -21.70 18.59
C GLY A 447 -21.37 -20.66 17.81
N LEU A 448 -20.82 -21.05 16.64
CA LEU A 448 -20.19 -20.13 15.68
C LEU A 448 -21.21 -19.68 14.64
N ASP A 449 -21.03 -18.51 14.06
CA ASP A 449 -21.94 -18.02 13.02
C ASP A 449 -21.71 -18.78 11.69
N PRO A 450 -22.73 -19.56 11.21
CA PRO A 450 -22.61 -20.34 9.98
C PRO A 450 -22.59 -19.46 8.71
N ASN A 451 -22.89 -18.16 8.82
CA ASN A 451 -22.97 -17.20 7.72
C ASN A 451 -21.76 -16.27 7.62
N VAL A 452 -20.78 -16.44 8.51
CA VAL A 452 -19.52 -15.67 8.52
C VAL A 452 -18.35 -16.65 8.34
N TRP A 453 -17.51 -16.35 7.33
CA TRP A 453 -16.35 -17.20 7.04
C TRP A 453 -15.24 -17.01 8.07
N PHE A 454 -14.67 -15.80 8.14
CA PHE A 454 -13.51 -15.54 8.96
C PHE A 454 -13.79 -15.61 10.46
N GLY A 455 -12.98 -16.39 11.18
CA GLY A 455 -13.12 -16.58 12.61
C GLY A 455 -14.30 -17.46 13.03
N ASN A 456 -15.12 -17.95 12.09
CA ASN A 456 -16.27 -18.83 12.33
C ASN A 456 -16.13 -20.14 11.53
N VAL A 457 -16.72 -20.26 10.35
CA VAL A 457 -16.68 -21.50 9.56
C VAL A 457 -15.25 -21.86 9.13
N GLU A 458 -14.39 -20.89 8.97
CA GLU A 458 -12.97 -21.07 8.72
C GLU A 458 -12.26 -21.93 9.77
N GLN A 459 -12.64 -21.80 11.06
CA GLN A 459 -12.08 -22.63 12.13
C GLN A 459 -12.42 -24.10 11.92
N ILE A 460 -13.69 -24.38 11.62
CA ILE A 460 -14.15 -25.73 11.32
C ILE A 460 -13.48 -26.29 10.07
N ALA A 461 -13.36 -25.47 9.03
CA ALA A 461 -12.65 -25.83 7.79
C ALA A 461 -11.18 -26.20 8.07
N SER A 462 -10.49 -25.39 8.87
CA SER A 462 -9.10 -25.65 9.28
C SER A 462 -8.93 -27.01 9.96
N GLU A 463 -9.88 -27.40 10.83
CA GLU A 463 -9.86 -28.66 11.55
C GLU A 463 -10.22 -29.87 10.68
N ARG A 464 -11.26 -29.73 9.84
CA ARG A 464 -11.90 -30.83 9.12
C ARG A 464 -11.32 -31.13 7.75
N ILE A 465 -10.90 -30.09 7.02
CA ILE A 465 -10.41 -30.22 5.64
C ILE A 465 -8.99 -29.66 5.47
N GLY A 466 -8.40 -29.17 6.56
CA GLY A 466 -7.02 -28.73 6.59
C GLY A 466 -6.81 -27.31 6.03
N ARG A 467 -5.54 -26.98 5.79
CA ARG A 467 -5.14 -25.60 5.48
C ARG A 467 -5.42 -25.15 4.05
N GLU A 468 -5.62 -26.08 3.12
CA GLU A 468 -5.68 -25.75 1.67
C GLU A 468 -6.80 -24.76 1.38
N THR A 469 -8.05 -25.11 1.69
CA THR A 469 -9.21 -24.23 1.47
C THR A 469 -9.14 -22.95 2.30
N VAL A 470 -8.68 -23.03 3.54
CA VAL A 470 -8.51 -21.85 4.41
C VAL A 470 -7.49 -20.88 3.79
N THR A 471 -6.35 -21.39 3.35
CA THR A 471 -5.30 -20.59 2.71
C THR A 471 -5.79 -20.03 1.36
N TYR A 472 -6.51 -20.81 0.59
CA TYR A 472 -7.09 -20.41 -0.69
C TYR A 472 -8.01 -19.18 -0.53
N VAL A 473 -8.98 -19.25 0.35
CA VAL A 473 -9.93 -18.14 0.59
C VAL A 473 -9.21 -16.91 1.15
N SER A 474 -8.32 -17.11 2.12
CA SER A 474 -7.55 -16.03 2.73
C SER A 474 -6.65 -15.31 1.72
N ASN A 475 -5.99 -16.05 0.82
CA ASN A 475 -5.15 -15.47 -0.22
C ASN A 475 -5.97 -14.67 -1.24
N ILE A 476 -7.10 -15.21 -1.73
CA ILE A 476 -7.96 -14.47 -2.67
C ILE A 476 -8.40 -13.15 -2.05
N TYR A 477 -8.85 -13.17 -0.80
CA TYR A 477 -9.27 -11.96 -0.12
C TYR A 477 -8.12 -10.94 0.03
N LYS A 478 -6.92 -11.40 0.38
CA LYS A 478 -5.72 -10.57 0.48
C LYS A 478 -5.33 -9.94 -0.87
N TYR A 479 -5.35 -10.71 -1.97
CA TYR A 479 -5.11 -10.19 -3.31
C TYR A 479 -6.17 -9.18 -3.74
N TYR A 480 -7.44 -9.45 -3.46
CA TYR A 480 -8.53 -8.53 -3.73
C TYR A 480 -8.33 -7.17 -3.07
N VAL A 481 -8.01 -7.18 -1.76
CA VAL A 481 -7.72 -5.95 -1.01
C VAL A 481 -6.53 -5.20 -1.64
N ALA A 482 -5.43 -5.92 -1.92
CA ALA A 482 -4.25 -5.33 -2.54
C ALA A 482 -4.57 -4.70 -3.90
N TYR A 483 -5.32 -5.39 -4.76
CA TYR A 483 -5.69 -4.88 -6.10
C TYR A 483 -6.56 -3.62 -6.01
N ARG A 484 -7.54 -3.61 -5.11
CA ARG A 484 -8.37 -2.43 -4.87
C ARG A 484 -7.54 -1.21 -4.50
N LEU A 485 -6.69 -1.37 -3.49
CA LEU A 485 -5.90 -0.27 -2.96
C LEU A 485 -4.84 0.23 -3.96
N VAL A 486 -4.21 -0.68 -4.71
CA VAL A 486 -3.21 -0.34 -5.73
C VAL A 486 -3.84 0.39 -6.92
N THR A 487 -5.03 -0.02 -7.36
CA THR A 487 -5.74 0.64 -8.46
C THR A 487 -6.05 2.09 -8.08
N GLU A 488 -6.60 2.33 -6.92
CA GLU A 488 -6.90 3.67 -6.41
C GLU A 488 -5.64 4.55 -6.28
N GLU A 489 -4.58 4.01 -5.72
CA GLU A 489 -3.33 4.76 -5.55
C GLU A 489 -2.67 5.07 -6.89
N GLY A 490 -2.73 4.15 -7.84
CA GLY A 490 -2.24 4.36 -9.20
C GLY A 490 -2.95 5.49 -9.93
N GLU A 491 -4.29 5.58 -9.80
CA GLU A 491 -5.09 6.65 -10.38
C GLU A 491 -4.75 8.03 -9.78
N ARG A 492 -4.58 8.11 -8.47
CA ARG A 492 -4.17 9.35 -7.79
C ARG A 492 -2.78 9.82 -8.19
N ARG A 493 -1.84 8.87 -8.30
CA ARG A 493 -0.47 9.16 -8.73
C ARG A 493 -0.44 9.71 -10.16
N ALA A 494 -1.25 9.14 -11.05
CA ALA A 494 -1.40 9.64 -12.42
C ALA A 494 -1.96 11.06 -12.44
N ALA A 495 -3.01 11.34 -11.67
CA ALA A 495 -3.60 12.67 -11.55
C ALA A 495 -2.61 13.70 -10.97
N ALA A 496 -1.83 13.32 -9.95
CA ALA A 496 -0.83 14.20 -9.36
C ALA A 496 0.30 14.56 -10.35
N LYS A 497 0.75 13.59 -11.18
CA LYS A 497 1.73 13.87 -12.25
C LYS A 497 1.21 14.88 -13.27
N GLU A 498 -0.05 14.77 -13.64
CA GLU A 498 -0.67 15.69 -14.61
C GLU A 498 -0.78 17.11 -14.05
N GLN A 499 -1.12 17.28 -12.76
CA GLN A 499 -1.14 18.59 -12.10
C GLN A 499 0.21 19.31 -12.15
N VAL A 500 1.31 18.61 -11.97
CA VAL A 500 2.67 19.19 -12.02
C VAL A 500 3.08 19.51 -13.46
N ARG A 501 2.64 18.72 -14.45
CA ARG A 501 2.92 18.98 -15.88
C ARG A 501 2.18 20.19 -16.44
N SER A 502 1.04 20.55 -15.85
CA SER A 502 0.17 21.63 -16.31
C SER A 502 -0.04 22.68 -15.21
N PRO A 503 0.99 23.49 -14.84
CA PRO A 503 0.89 24.44 -13.73
C PRO A 503 -0.02 25.65 -13.97
N GLY A 504 -0.83 25.66 -15.03
CA GLY A 504 -1.71 26.78 -15.44
C GLY A 504 -3.20 26.56 -15.32
N SER A 505 -3.65 25.37 -14.88
CA SER A 505 -5.07 25.03 -14.75
C SER A 505 -5.51 24.93 -13.27
N THR A 506 -5.39 26.02 -12.53
CA THR A 506 -6.12 26.19 -11.28
C THR A 506 -7.52 26.69 -11.62
N ASP A 507 -8.50 25.77 -11.71
CA ASP A 507 -9.91 26.13 -11.54
C ASP A 507 -10.22 26.07 -10.04
N PRO A 508 -10.57 27.19 -9.41
CA PRO A 508 -11.02 27.18 -8.02
C PRO A 508 -12.52 26.91 -8.00
N ARG A 509 -12.93 25.67 -7.84
CA ARG A 509 -14.30 25.35 -7.41
C ARG A 509 -14.31 24.38 -6.26
#